data_4527d23527d80ade6a76b6a51339b9fc
#
_entry.id   4527d23527d80ade6a76b6a51339b9fc
#
_cell.length_a   1.000
_cell.length_b   1.000
_cell.length_c   1.000
_cell.angle_alpha   90.00
_cell.angle_beta   90.00
_cell.angle_gamma   90.00
#
_symmetry.space_group_name_H-M   'P 1'
#
loop_
_entity.id
_entity.type
_entity.pdbx_description
1 polymer ?
#
loop_
_entity_poly.entity_id
_entity_poly.type
_entity_poly.pdbx_seq_one_letter_code
_entity_poly.pdbx_strand_id
1 'polypeptide(L)'
;LFYGTDGATYTYEHYGMDDEQNDIRMMFSTGNAAMATVRILELESGDMRQMEDKFGVLPMPKYDTDQKEYKTLLHDQFTVVAVPITVTGDRLDEMSAVLECLASEGHKLVRPAYYESALRYKYMKDPESWEMMDIIIDNIYIDAGIIYTNALSSFHDKFRQIMGSGKNTVTSQYKSLTRSATRSLERM
;
A
#
# COMPACT_ATOMS: atom_id res chain seq x y z
N LEU A 1 20.20 -1.09 -5.94
CA LEU A 1 19.53 0.00 -6.62
C LEU A 1 19.57 1.27 -5.77
N PHE A 2 18.90 1.32 -4.62
CA PHE A 2 18.83 2.53 -3.78
C PHE A 2 20.19 3.04 -3.32
N TYR A 3 21.11 2.18 -2.91
CA TYR A 3 22.44 2.56 -2.41
C TYR A 3 23.49 2.76 -3.52
N GLY A 4 23.16 2.47 -4.75
CA GLY A 4 24.05 2.68 -5.90
C GLY A 4 23.57 3.73 -6.88
N THR A 5 22.52 4.47 -6.52
CA THR A 5 21.94 5.52 -7.37
C THR A 5 21.99 6.84 -6.61
N ASP A 6 22.72 7.81 -7.14
CA ASP A 6 22.77 9.15 -6.56
C ASP A 6 21.37 9.77 -6.54
N GLY A 7 21.03 10.40 -5.42
CA GLY A 7 19.73 11.04 -5.24
C GLY A 7 18.57 10.10 -4.90
N ALA A 8 18.81 8.79 -4.69
CA ALA A 8 17.81 7.89 -4.15
C ALA A 8 18.06 7.61 -2.66
N THR A 9 17.00 7.61 -1.86
CA THR A 9 17.07 7.30 -0.43
C THR A 9 15.98 6.33 0.00
N TYR A 10 16.22 5.65 1.11
CA TYR A 10 15.28 4.74 1.75
C TYR A 10 15.24 5.04 3.26
N THR A 11 14.08 5.37 3.76
CA THR A 11 13.91 5.88 5.13
C THR A 11 13.21 4.88 6.06
N TYR A 12 13.43 3.59 5.89
CA TYR A 12 12.78 2.53 6.68
C TYR A 12 12.92 2.71 8.20
N GLU A 13 14.12 3.10 8.65
CA GLU A 13 14.42 3.25 10.08
C GLU A 13 13.84 4.52 10.70
N HIS A 14 13.46 5.48 9.86
CA HIS A 14 12.99 6.80 10.28
C HIS A 14 11.47 6.98 10.10
N TYR A 15 10.76 5.96 9.65
CA TYR A 15 9.32 6.03 9.48
C TYR A 15 8.61 6.09 10.84
N GLY A 16 8.04 7.26 11.16
CA GLY A 16 7.36 7.49 12.44
C GLY A 16 8.27 7.84 13.62
N MET A 17 9.54 8.10 13.39
CA MET A 17 10.46 8.66 14.38
C MET A 17 10.48 10.18 14.30
N ASP A 18 10.85 10.86 15.41
CA ASP A 18 10.89 12.33 15.53
C ASP A 18 11.97 13.01 14.66
N ASP A 19 12.58 12.31 13.71
CA ASP A 19 13.56 12.88 12.79
C ASP A 19 12.85 13.42 11.55
N GLU A 20 12.28 14.61 11.70
CA GLU A 20 11.52 15.32 10.67
C GLU A 20 12.30 15.47 9.35
N GLN A 21 13.62 15.54 9.40
CA GLN A 21 14.45 15.77 8.22
C GLN A 21 14.57 14.55 7.31
N ASN A 22 14.32 13.35 7.84
CA ASN A 22 14.43 12.09 7.12
C ASN A 22 13.07 11.42 6.83
N ASP A 23 11.97 12.03 7.21
CA ASP A 23 10.65 11.54 6.81
C ASP A 23 10.42 11.82 5.31
N ILE A 24 10.05 10.78 4.56
CA ILE A 24 9.80 10.87 3.11
C ILE A 24 8.76 11.96 2.78
N ARG A 25 7.73 12.10 3.60
CA ARG A 25 6.68 13.09 3.41
C ARG A 25 7.24 14.49 3.57
N MET A 26 8.02 14.71 4.60
CA MET A 26 8.65 15.99 4.86
C MET A 26 9.67 16.35 3.76
N MET A 27 10.50 15.40 3.35
CA MET A 27 11.43 15.60 2.24
C MET A 27 10.72 16.01 0.95
N PHE A 28 9.61 15.35 0.63
CA PHE A 28 8.83 15.67 -0.55
C PHE A 28 8.09 17.00 -0.41
N SER A 29 7.39 17.22 0.69
CA SER A 29 6.58 18.44 0.90
C SER A 29 7.40 19.72 1.02
N THR A 30 8.68 19.62 1.39
CA THR A 30 9.64 20.74 1.44
C THR A 30 10.45 20.90 0.15
N GLY A 31 10.15 20.15 -0.90
CA GLY A 31 10.86 20.24 -2.18
C GLY A 31 12.25 19.61 -2.20
N ASN A 32 12.63 18.86 -1.17
CA ASN A 32 13.93 18.17 -1.09
C ASN A 32 13.94 16.80 -1.82
N ALA A 33 12.80 16.34 -2.29
CA ALA A 33 12.67 15.15 -3.12
C ALA A 33 11.74 15.43 -4.31
N ALA A 34 12.16 15.06 -5.50
CA ALA A 34 11.37 15.21 -6.72
C ALA A 34 10.21 14.19 -6.80
N MET A 35 10.36 13.03 -6.17
CA MET A 35 9.36 11.96 -6.15
C MET A 35 9.39 11.25 -4.79
N ALA A 36 8.23 10.81 -4.33
CA ALA A 36 8.09 9.99 -3.13
C ALA A 36 7.07 8.87 -3.35
N THR A 37 7.35 7.69 -2.83
CA THR A 37 6.37 6.61 -2.76
C THR A 37 5.65 6.67 -1.43
N VAL A 38 4.35 6.92 -1.49
CA VAL A 38 3.51 7.11 -0.29
C VAL A 38 2.20 6.33 -0.43
N ARG A 39 1.50 6.14 0.68
CA ARG A 39 0.13 5.59 0.66
C ARG A 39 -0.85 6.69 0.24
N ILE A 40 -1.98 6.32 -0.34
CA ILE A 40 -3.06 7.27 -0.68
C ILE A 40 -3.48 8.11 0.55
N LEU A 41 -3.51 7.47 1.73
CA LEU A 41 -3.83 8.14 2.99
C LEU A 41 -2.89 9.32 3.30
N GLU A 42 -1.64 9.26 2.88
CA GLU A 42 -0.66 10.33 3.13
C GLU A 42 -0.99 11.63 2.36
N LEU A 43 -1.79 11.56 1.30
CA LEU A 43 -2.28 12.75 0.61
C LEU A 43 -3.14 13.65 1.52
N GLU A 44 -3.71 13.05 2.58
CA GLU A 44 -4.49 13.77 3.60
C GLU A 44 -3.63 14.26 4.78
N SER A 45 -2.35 13.91 4.83
CA SER A 45 -1.45 14.36 5.90
C SER A 45 -1.31 15.89 5.90
N GLY A 46 -0.98 16.44 7.07
CA GLY A 46 -0.78 17.87 7.23
C GLY A 46 0.29 18.41 6.29
N ASP A 47 1.38 17.68 6.14
CA ASP A 47 2.53 18.07 5.33
C ASP A 47 2.16 18.19 3.84
N MET A 48 1.48 17.18 3.29
CA MET A 48 1.05 17.18 1.89
C MET A 48 -0.05 18.22 1.62
N ARG A 49 -0.94 18.44 2.59
CA ARG A 49 -2.01 19.45 2.47
C ARG A 49 -1.52 20.89 2.48
N GLN A 50 -0.44 21.16 3.20
CA GLN A 50 0.16 22.48 3.36
C GLN A 50 1.24 22.77 2.32
N MET A 51 1.54 21.80 1.46
CA MET A 51 2.53 21.95 0.41
C MET A 51 2.14 23.10 -0.55
N GLU A 52 3.03 24.06 -0.71
CA GLU A 52 2.83 25.21 -1.60
C GLU A 52 2.94 24.80 -3.07
N ASP A 53 3.88 23.90 -3.36
CA ASP A 53 4.10 23.38 -4.70
C ASP A 53 3.00 22.40 -5.11
N LYS A 54 2.70 22.40 -6.40
CA LYS A 54 1.79 21.42 -7.00
C LYS A 54 2.53 20.12 -7.24
N PHE A 55 1.89 19.01 -6.94
CA PHE A 55 2.40 17.67 -7.25
C PHE A 55 1.38 16.86 -8.03
N GLY A 56 1.86 15.92 -8.82
CA GLY A 56 1.05 14.94 -9.53
C GLY A 56 1.06 13.59 -8.82
N VAL A 57 0.12 12.74 -9.14
CA VAL A 57 0.01 11.37 -8.65
C VAL A 57 0.22 10.41 -9.81
N LEU A 58 1.02 9.38 -9.59
CA LEU A 58 1.32 8.35 -10.59
C LEU A 58 1.14 6.96 -9.98
N PRO A 59 0.67 5.97 -10.72
CA PRO A 59 0.68 4.59 -10.28
C PRO A 59 2.12 4.08 -10.14
N MET A 60 2.33 3.09 -9.28
CA MET A 60 3.62 2.40 -9.21
C MET A 60 3.99 1.86 -10.60
N PRO A 61 5.24 2.04 -11.04
CA PRO A 61 5.67 1.59 -12.36
C PRO A 61 5.53 0.07 -12.49
N LYS A 62 5.26 -0.38 -13.70
CA LYS A 62 5.29 -1.81 -14.03
C LYS A 62 6.71 -2.34 -13.89
N TYR A 63 6.83 -3.60 -13.49
CA TYR A 63 8.12 -4.26 -13.35
C TYR A 63 8.84 -4.38 -14.71
N ASP A 64 8.09 -4.77 -15.75
CA ASP A 64 8.58 -4.90 -17.12
C ASP A 64 7.44 -4.71 -18.13
N THR A 65 7.74 -4.89 -19.41
CA THR A 65 6.77 -4.78 -20.51
C THR A 65 5.78 -5.95 -20.60
N ASP A 66 6.08 -7.07 -19.96
CA ASP A 66 5.22 -8.25 -19.94
C ASP A 66 4.10 -8.11 -18.91
N GLN A 67 4.28 -7.26 -17.92
CA GLN A 67 3.23 -6.90 -16.98
C GLN A 67 2.14 -6.08 -17.68
N LYS A 68 0.98 -6.69 -17.93
CA LYS A 68 -0.11 -6.07 -18.70
C LYS A 68 -0.77 -4.91 -17.97
N GLU A 69 -1.01 -5.07 -16.67
CA GLU A 69 -1.76 -4.13 -15.85
C GLU A 69 -0.88 -3.49 -14.78
N TYR A 70 -1.23 -2.29 -14.37
CA TYR A 70 -0.68 -1.71 -13.14
C TYR A 70 -1.16 -2.53 -11.94
N LYS A 71 -0.42 -2.48 -10.83
CA LYS A 71 -0.80 -3.15 -9.59
C LYS A 71 -0.64 -2.19 -8.42
N THR A 72 -1.71 -2.06 -7.66
CA THR A 72 -1.73 -1.27 -6.42
C THR A 72 -1.91 -2.21 -5.26
N LEU A 73 -0.84 -2.41 -4.50
CA LEU A 73 -0.87 -3.29 -3.34
C LEU A 73 -1.67 -2.65 -2.22
N LEU A 74 -2.67 -3.37 -1.70
CA LEU A 74 -3.35 -2.97 -0.48
C LEU A 74 -2.39 -3.13 0.72
N HIS A 75 -2.31 -2.08 1.56
CA HIS A 75 -1.48 -2.09 2.76
C HIS A 75 -1.95 -3.19 3.74
N ASP A 76 -1.04 -3.72 4.55
CA ASP A 76 -1.29 -4.79 5.51
C ASP A 76 -2.21 -4.39 6.69
N GLN A 77 -2.48 -3.10 6.86
CA GLN A 77 -3.36 -2.55 7.90
C GLN A 77 -4.74 -2.19 7.33
N PHE A 78 -5.40 -3.13 6.67
CA PHE A 78 -6.78 -2.93 6.21
C PHE A 78 -7.79 -3.56 7.16
N THR A 79 -8.97 -2.95 7.27
CA THR A 79 -10.07 -3.45 8.09
C THR A 79 -10.84 -4.52 7.34
N VAL A 80 -11.18 -5.60 8.03
CA VAL A 80 -12.05 -6.66 7.53
C VAL A 80 -13.28 -6.81 8.43
N VAL A 81 -14.39 -7.22 7.83
CA VAL A 81 -15.56 -7.65 8.57
C VAL A 81 -15.49 -9.17 8.76
N ALA A 82 -15.57 -9.62 9.99
CA ALA A 82 -15.55 -11.04 10.32
C ALA A 82 -16.92 -11.50 10.84
N VAL A 83 -17.41 -12.60 10.30
CA VAL A 83 -18.62 -13.28 10.80
C VAL A 83 -18.18 -14.45 11.68
N PRO A 84 -18.64 -14.56 12.94
CA PRO A 84 -18.27 -15.69 13.78
C PRO A 84 -18.73 -17.02 13.20
N ILE A 85 -17.90 -18.04 13.29
CA ILE A 85 -18.20 -19.39 12.78
C ILE A 85 -19.44 -20.03 13.43
N THR A 86 -19.85 -19.52 14.57
CA THR A 86 -21.08 -19.96 15.30
C THR A 86 -22.36 -19.44 14.65
N VAL A 87 -22.28 -18.49 13.72
CA VAL A 87 -23.44 -18.01 12.97
C VAL A 87 -23.69 -18.94 11.81
N THR A 88 -24.83 -19.65 11.80
CA THR A 88 -25.17 -20.66 10.80
C THR A 88 -26.64 -20.56 10.40
N GLY A 89 -27.02 -21.28 9.31
CA GLY A 89 -28.41 -21.35 8.82
C GLY A 89 -28.96 -19.98 8.43
N ASP A 90 -30.26 -19.80 8.63
CA ASP A 90 -31.01 -18.58 8.22
C ASP A 90 -30.34 -17.28 8.72
N ARG A 91 -29.75 -17.33 9.92
CA ARG A 91 -29.05 -16.17 10.48
C ARG A 91 -27.79 -15.79 9.72
N LEU A 92 -27.08 -16.77 9.15
CA LEU A 92 -25.94 -16.52 8.28
C LEU A 92 -26.39 -15.88 6.97
N ASP A 93 -27.50 -16.35 6.41
CA ASP A 93 -28.07 -15.81 5.18
C ASP A 93 -28.53 -14.36 5.36
N GLU A 94 -29.20 -14.06 6.46
CA GLU A 94 -29.59 -12.69 6.83
C GLU A 94 -28.37 -11.77 6.98
N MET A 95 -27.34 -12.21 7.71
CA MET A 95 -26.11 -11.44 7.86
C MET A 95 -25.40 -11.22 6.53
N SER A 96 -25.31 -12.24 5.70
CA SER A 96 -24.70 -12.15 4.38
C SER A 96 -25.43 -11.14 3.50
N ALA A 97 -26.76 -11.13 3.50
CA ALA A 97 -27.56 -10.16 2.76
C ALA A 97 -27.33 -8.73 3.26
N VAL A 98 -27.21 -8.53 4.57
CA VAL A 98 -26.89 -7.20 5.14
C VAL A 98 -25.50 -6.75 4.73
N LEU A 99 -24.49 -7.62 4.80
CA LEU A 99 -23.12 -7.29 4.42
C LEU A 99 -23.00 -6.97 2.92
N GLU A 100 -23.69 -7.72 2.07
CA GLU A 100 -23.76 -7.45 0.63
C GLU A 100 -24.42 -6.09 0.35
N CYS A 101 -25.52 -5.79 1.05
CA CYS A 101 -26.18 -4.49 0.94
C CYS A 101 -25.24 -3.34 1.37
N LEU A 102 -24.56 -3.47 2.50
CA LEU A 102 -23.59 -2.48 2.97
C LEU A 102 -22.43 -2.30 1.98
N ALA A 103 -21.90 -3.37 1.43
CA ALA A 103 -20.84 -3.32 0.42
C ALA A 103 -21.33 -2.62 -0.86
N SER A 104 -22.53 -2.94 -1.33
CA SER A 104 -23.14 -2.32 -2.51
C SER A 104 -23.38 -0.81 -2.31
N GLU A 105 -23.94 -0.44 -1.18
CA GLU A 105 -24.18 0.99 -0.87
C GLU A 105 -22.87 1.73 -0.62
N GLY A 106 -21.89 1.11 0.01
CA GLY A 106 -20.54 1.64 0.16
C GLY A 106 -19.87 1.92 -1.20
N HIS A 107 -20.01 1.00 -2.13
CA HIS A 107 -19.51 1.20 -3.50
C HIS A 107 -20.19 2.34 -4.22
N LYS A 108 -21.51 2.50 -4.07
CA LYS A 108 -22.29 3.54 -4.75
C LYS A 108 -22.14 4.93 -4.13
N LEU A 109 -22.02 5.01 -2.81
CA LEU A 109 -22.10 6.28 -2.08
C LEU A 109 -20.76 6.70 -1.48
N VAL A 110 -20.08 5.79 -0.77
CA VAL A 110 -18.85 6.14 -0.03
C VAL A 110 -17.68 6.26 -0.98
N ARG A 111 -17.52 5.30 -1.90
CA ARG A 111 -16.39 5.32 -2.86
C ARG A 111 -16.39 6.61 -3.70
N PRO A 112 -17.45 7.02 -4.40
CA PRO A 112 -17.45 8.28 -5.14
C PRO A 112 -17.26 9.51 -4.24
N ALA A 113 -17.90 9.55 -3.07
CA ALA A 113 -17.74 10.67 -2.16
C ALA A 113 -16.29 10.85 -1.69
N TYR A 114 -15.60 9.77 -1.41
CA TYR A 114 -14.20 9.82 -0.98
C TYR A 114 -13.25 10.13 -2.12
N TYR A 115 -13.28 9.34 -3.19
CA TYR A 115 -12.32 9.48 -4.28
C TYR A 115 -12.61 10.67 -5.19
N GLU A 116 -13.83 10.90 -5.56
CA GLU A 116 -14.18 11.98 -6.48
C GLU A 116 -14.28 13.32 -5.77
N SER A 117 -14.90 13.38 -4.60
CA SER A 117 -15.13 14.66 -3.92
C SER A 117 -13.98 15.04 -3.00
N ALA A 118 -13.46 14.10 -2.18
CA ALA A 118 -12.42 14.44 -1.23
C ALA A 118 -11.02 14.48 -1.88
N LEU A 119 -10.60 13.42 -2.56
CA LEU A 119 -9.26 13.35 -3.13
C LEU A 119 -9.08 14.25 -4.35
N ARG A 120 -10.00 14.21 -5.32
CA ARG A 120 -9.89 15.02 -6.53
C ARG A 120 -9.93 16.51 -6.23
N TYR A 121 -10.95 16.97 -5.52
CA TYR A 121 -11.16 18.40 -5.32
C TYR A 121 -10.23 19.03 -4.28
N LYS A 122 -9.81 18.27 -3.27
CA LYS A 122 -9.01 18.84 -2.18
C LYS A 122 -7.50 18.70 -2.40
N TYR A 123 -7.05 17.61 -2.97
CA TYR A 123 -5.64 17.25 -2.98
C TYR A 123 -5.02 17.17 -4.38
N MET A 124 -5.79 16.82 -5.40
CA MET A 124 -5.30 16.73 -6.77
C MET A 124 -5.82 17.89 -7.60
N LYS A 125 -4.92 18.79 -7.98
CA LYS A 125 -5.29 20.04 -8.68
C LYS A 125 -5.20 19.94 -10.19
N ASP A 126 -4.78 18.80 -10.74
CA ASP A 126 -4.61 18.59 -12.18
C ASP A 126 -5.42 17.37 -12.68
N PRO A 127 -5.99 17.47 -13.90
CA PRO A 127 -6.79 16.39 -14.49
C PRO A 127 -6.01 15.10 -14.77
N GLU A 128 -4.71 15.20 -15.07
CA GLU A 128 -3.87 14.03 -15.37
C GLU A 128 -3.70 13.14 -14.15
N SER A 129 -3.55 13.73 -12.96
CA SER A 129 -3.54 13.00 -11.70
C SER A 129 -4.87 12.27 -11.42
N TRP A 130 -5.98 12.76 -11.94
CA TRP A 130 -7.28 12.08 -11.78
C TRP A 130 -7.33 10.77 -12.56
N GLU A 131 -6.87 10.77 -13.80
CA GLU A 131 -6.78 9.56 -14.62
C GLU A 131 -5.82 8.54 -14.00
N MET A 132 -4.71 9.01 -13.47
CA MET A 132 -3.74 8.16 -12.77
C MET A 132 -4.33 7.56 -11.49
N MET A 133 -5.12 8.32 -10.74
CA MET A 133 -5.79 7.82 -9.54
C MET A 133 -6.84 6.76 -9.89
N ASP A 134 -7.59 6.92 -10.96
CA ASP A 134 -8.53 5.89 -11.43
C ASP A 134 -7.78 4.58 -11.74
N ILE A 135 -6.64 4.65 -12.41
CA ILE A 135 -5.77 3.48 -12.65
C ILE A 135 -5.33 2.84 -11.33
N ILE A 136 -4.90 3.64 -10.35
CA ILE A 136 -4.46 3.16 -9.04
C ILE A 136 -5.58 2.40 -8.33
N ILE A 137 -6.78 2.97 -8.30
CA ILE A 137 -7.94 2.44 -7.56
C ILE A 137 -8.49 1.17 -8.23
N ASP A 138 -8.61 1.19 -9.55
CA ASP A 138 -9.17 0.06 -10.30
C ASP A 138 -8.24 -1.16 -10.33
N ASN A 139 -6.96 -0.97 -10.00
CA ASN A 139 -5.95 -2.03 -9.94
C ASN A 139 -5.52 -2.39 -8.51
N ILE A 140 -6.33 -2.04 -7.49
CA ILE A 140 -6.09 -2.49 -6.11
C ILE A 140 -6.23 -4.00 -6.04
N TYR A 141 -5.24 -4.66 -5.45
CA TYR A 141 -5.27 -6.09 -5.20
C TYR A 141 -4.75 -6.44 -3.81
N ILE A 142 -5.20 -7.58 -3.30
CA ILE A 142 -4.73 -8.12 -2.03
C ILE A 142 -3.73 -9.23 -2.35
N ASP A 143 -2.50 -9.08 -1.88
CA ASP A 143 -1.45 -10.07 -2.09
C ASP A 143 -1.55 -11.21 -1.08
N ALA A 144 -1.51 -12.46 -1.57
CA ALA A 144 -1.54 -13.64 -0.71
C ALA A 144 -0.34 -13.69 0.25
N GLY A 145 0.80 -13.12 -0.14
CA GLY A 145 1.97 -13.00 0.73
C GLY A 145 1.72 -12.11 1.94
N ILE A 146 0.83 -11.12 1.83
CA ILE A 146 0.41 -10.27 2.95
C ILE A 146 -0.59 -11.02 3.84
N ILE A 147 -1.61 -11.67 3.26
CA ILE A 147 -2.59 -12.44 4.03
C ILE A 147 -1.91 -13.53 4.86
N TYR A 148 -1.02 -14.28 4.24
CA TYR A 148 -0.30 -15.40 4.87
C TYR A 148 1.08 -15.01 5.41
N THR A 149 1.29 -13.74 5.77
CA THR A 149 2.61 -13.22 6.15
C THR A 149 3.28 -14.03 7.27
N ASN A 150 2.50 -14.45 8.27
CA ASN A 150 3.02 -15.27 9.37
C ASN A 150 3.46 -16.68 8.90
N ALA A 151 2.67 -17.31 8.04
CA ALA A 151 3.02 -18.60 7.45
C ALA A 151 4.22 -18.50 6.52
N LEU A 152 4.38 -17.40 5.83
CA LEU A 152 5.48 -17.10 4.93
C LEU A 152 6.70 -16.46 5.62
N SER A 153 6.77 -16.55 6.97
CA SER A 153 7.91 -16.06 7.76
C SER A 153 8.18 -14.56 7.59
N SER A 154 7.14 -13.76 7.48
CA SER A 154 7.21 -12.30 7.31
C SER A 154 8.09 -11.88 6.13
N PHE A 155 7.83 -12.45 4.98
CA PHE A 155 8.63 -12.25 3.76
C PHE A 155 8.85 -10.77 3.44
N HIS A 156 7.82 -9.94 3.54
CA HIS A 156 7.92 -8.50 3.26
C HIS A 156 8.84 -7.77 4.25
N ASP A 157 8.84 -8.15 5.52
CA ASP A 157 9.75 -7.56 6.52
C ASP A 157 11.20 -7.92 6.25
N LYS A 158 11.46 -9.12 5.74
CA LYS A 158 12.82 -9.52 5.35
C LYS A 158 13.35 -8.69 4.20
N PHE A 159 12.50 -8.37 3.23
CA PHE A 159 12.88 -7.48 2.16
C PHE A 159 13.23 -6.08 2.69
N ARG A 160 12.39 -5.52 3.57
CA ARG A 160 12.67 -4.25 4.25
C ARG A 160 13.98 -4.27 5.03
N GLN A 161 14.25 -5.34 5.79
CA GLN A 161 15.51 -5.51 6.53
C GLN A 161 16.72 -5.57 5.60
N ILE A 162 16.63 -6.24 4.46
CA ILE A 162 17.70 -6.27 3.46
C ILE A 162 17.96 -4.86 2.94
N MET A 163 16.91 -4.13 2.58
CA MET A 163 17.01 -2.76 2.12
C MET A 163 17.64 -1.85 3.18
N GLY A 164 17.15 -1.88 4.41
CA GLY A 164 17.68 -1.07 5.51
C GLY A 164 19.13 -1.41 5.89
N SER A 165 19.58 -2.66 5.69
CA SER A 165 20.94 -3.07 6.01
C SER A 165 22.02 -2.56 5.05
N GLY A 166 21.64 -2.11 3.85
CA GLY A 166 22.58 -1.73 2.79
C GLY A 166 23.43 -2.88 2.24
N LYS A 167 23.16 -4.14 2.64
CA LYS A 167 23.94 -5.31 2.27
C LYS A 167 23.19 -6.20 1.27
N ASN A 168 23.87 -6.66 0.25
CA ASN A 168 23.29 -7.63 -0.69
C ASN A 168 23.27 -9.05 -0.09
N THR A 169 22.25 -9.32 0.73
CA THR A 169 22.02 -10.62 1.35
C THR A 169 20.80 -11.35 0.78
N VAL A 170 20.26 -10.89 -0.34
CA VAL A 170 19.01 -11.40 -0.95
C VAL A 170 19.04 -12.91 -1.12
N THR A 171 20.07 -13.47 -1.74
CA THR A 171 20.15 -14.91 -2.03
C THR A 171 20.17 -15.77 -0.77
N SER A 172 20.90 -15.36 0.27
CA SER A 172 20.99 -16.11 1.53
C SER A 172 19.67 -16.04 2.31
N GLN A 173 19.07 -14.86 2.37
CA GLN A 173 17.78 -14.66 3.02
C GLN A 173 16.66 -15.42 2.29
N TYR A 174 16.63 -15.38 0.98
CA TYR A 174 15.65 -16.12 0.18
C TYR A 174 15.72 -17.65 0.45
N LYS A 175 16.92 -18.24 0.46
CA LYS A 175 17.09 -19.67 0.79
C LYS A 175 16.58 -20.03 2.19
N SER A 176 16.82 -19.16 3.16
CA SER A 176 16.33 -19.36 4.53
C SER A 176 14.81 -19.29 4.60
N LEU A 177 14.23 -18.25 3.97
CA LEU A 177 12.79 -18.02 3.93
C LEU A 177 12.02 -19.14 3.23
N THR A 178 12.52 -19.61 2.08
CA THR A 178 11.89 -20.70 1.34
C THR A 178 11.73 -21.95 2.21
N ARG A 179 12.78 -22.33 2.95
CA ARG A 179 12.71 -23.50 3.84
C ARG A 179 11.68 -23.32 4.97
N SER A 180 11.65 -22.14 5.56
CA SER A 180 10.74 -21.83 6.66
C SER A 180 9.28 -21.77 6.17
N ALA A 181 9.03 -21.08 5.08
CA ALA A 181 7.71 -20.94 4.48
C ALA A 181 7.15 -22.30 4.02
N THR A 182 7.95 -23.12 3.32
CA THR A 182 7.52 -24.47 2.91
C THR A 182 7.07 -25.30 4.10
N ARG A 183 7.87 -25.34 5.19
CA ARG A 183 7.48 -26.08 6.41
C ARG A 183 6.21 -25.54 7.07
N SER A 184 5.99 -24.23 7.01
CA SER A 184 4.79 -23.62 7.59
C SER A 184 3.55 -23.95 6.77
N LEU A 185 3.64 -23.89 5.44
CA LEU A 185 2.55 -24.25 4.54
C LEU A 185 2.17 -25.74 4.62
N GLU A 186 3.15 -26.63 4.81
CA GLU A 186 2.91 -28.07 5.00
C GLU A 186 2.15 -28.40 6.31
N ARG A 187 2.11 -27.47 7.25
CA ARG A 187 1.42 -27.63 8.54
C ARG A 187 0.03 -26.99 8.58
N MET A 188 -0.32 -26.22 7.59
CA MET A 188 -1.65 -25.62 7.43
C MET A 188 -2.62 -26.60 6.79
#